data_9954ccee09a3168d4eea3a0d93e65ce5
#
_entry.id   9954ccee09a3168d4eea3a0d93e65ce5
#
_cell.length_a   1.000
_cell.length_b   1.000
_cell.length_c   1.000
_cell.angle_alpha   90.00
_cell.angle_beta   90.00
_cell.angle_gamma   90.00
#
_symmetry.space_group_name_H-M   'P 1'
#
loop_
_entity.id
_entity.type
_entity.pdbx_description
1 polymer ?
#
loop_
_entity_poly.entity_id
_entity_poly.type
_entity_poly.pdbx_seq_one_letter_code
_entity_poly.pdbx_strand_id
1 'polypeptide(L)'
;MQAPLDRQLDLFRAIRGDIAPRDAQDLMSWPFFSLAKSKRVTPIHFRMGDVWIEVEATHEHGMATIWDADILIWAASQIVEARDAGRATSRLMTTRPHELLAFIGRGTGGDHYERLKAALDRLQSTTIATSIRQVHERRKHRFSWINEWKERLDAKGRPLGIELILPDWFYAGILDSALILTIDRSYFSLTGGMERWLYRLVRKHGGRQVNGWSFEIGHLHLKSGMLIPRKRFAFKLRAIVQAQSLPGYVLTLETVANLEMLTFRPLPIDPVDAAMRRVRFGKGAKR
;
A
#
# COMPACT_ATOMS: atom_id res chain seq x y z
N MET A 1 -19.52 36.84 6.07
CA MET A 1 -18.98 35.52 6.45
C MET A 1 -17.70 35.30 5.61
N GLN A 2 -16.53 35.52 6.19
CA GLN A 2 -15.26 35.26 5.55
C GLN A 2 -15.08 33.75 5.40
N ALA A 3 -14.73 33.29 4.18
CA ALA A 3 -14.33 31.91 3.92
C ALA A 3 -13.18 31.55 4.87
N PRO A 4 -13.14 30.31 5.44
CA PRO A 4 -12.03 29.92 6.27
C PRO A 4 -10.76 29.97 5.41
N LEU A 5 -9.82 30.82 5.82
CA LEU A 5 -8.45 30.88 5.32
C LEU A 5 -7.88 29.47 5.27
N ASP A 6 -7.26 29.15 4.14
CA ASP A 6 -6.45 27.97 3.90
C ASP A 6 -5.64 27.65 5.17
N ARG A 7 -6.01 26.59 5.88
CA ARG A 7 -5.25 26.18 7.08
C ARG A 7 -3.89 25.74 6.57
N GLN A 8 -2.89 26.55 6.79
CA GLN A 8 -1.49 26.17 6.58
C GLN A 8 -1.26 24.82 7.26
N LEU A 9 -0.85 23.82 6.47
CA LEU A 9 -0.58 22.48 6.97
C LEU A 9 0.67 22.53 7.85
N ASP A 10 0.57 21.99 9.07
CA ASP A 10 1.75 21.81 9.92
C ASP A 10 2.67 20.78 9.31
N LEU A 11 3.98 21.03 9.37
CA LEU A 11 4.98 20.13 8.82
C LEU A 11 5.20 18.93 9.76
N PHE A 12 4.83 17.73 9.31
CA PHE A 12 5.13 16.48 9.99
C PHE A 12 6.48 15.92 9.54
N ARG A 13 7.42 15.81 10.46
CA ARG A 13 8.73 15.20 10.21
C ARG A 13 8.67 13.70 10.47
N ALA A 14 9.12 12.91 9.51
CA ALA A 14 9.22 11.46 9.63
C ALA A 14 10.02 11.05 10.87
N ILE A 15 9.52 10.01 11.54
CA ILE A 15 10.11 9.47 12.76
C ILE A 15 11.30 8.60 12.38
N ARG A 16 12.37 8.68 13.13
CA ARG A 16 13.54 7.82 13.01
C ARG A 16 13.38 6.57 13.86
N GLY A 17 13.87 5.44 13.38
CA GLY A 17 13.90 4.18 14.11
C GLY A 17 13.23 3.03 13.38
N ASP A 18 13.13 1.90 14.04
CA ASP A 18 12.51 0.67 13.51
C ASP A 18 10.99 0.72 13.71
N ILE A 19 10.30 1.25 12.71
CA ILE A 19 8.85 1.40 12.70
C ILE A 19 8.22 0.21 11.96
N ALA A 20 7.19 -0.40 12.56
CA ALA A 20 6.46 -1.51 11.94
C ALA A 20 5.71 -1.04 10.68
N PRO A 21 5.83 -1.75 9.54
CA PRO A 21 5.10 -1.38 8.34
C PRO A 21 3.58 -1.49 8.54
N ARG A 22 2.86 -0.44 8.15
CA ARG A 22 1.40 -0.33 8.22
C ARG A 22 0.82 -0.08 6.84
N ASP A 23 -0.25 -0.80 6.51
CA ASP A 23 -0.94 -0.66 5.22
C ASP A 23 -2.43 -0.43 5.43
N ALA A 24 -3.03 0.35 4.53
CA ALA A 24 -4.45 0.64 4.55
C ALA A 24 -5.25 -0.52 3.93
N GLN A 25 -6.23 -1.07 4.67
CA GLN A 25 -7.03 -2.22 4.24
C GLN A 25 -7.73 -2.01 2.90
N ASP A 26 -8.16 -0.79 2.62
CA ASP A 26 -8.78 -0.46 1.34
C ASP A 26 -7.82 -0.69 0.16
N LEU A 27 -6.55 -0.29 0.32
CA LEU A 27 -5.52 -0.47 -0.71
C LEU A 27 -5.09 -1.94 -0.85
N MET A 28 -5.32 -2.77 0.15
CA MET A 28 -4.97 -4.19 0.15
C MET A 28 -5.96 -5.05 -0.63
N SER A 29 -7.21 -4.58 -0.79
CA SER A 29 -8.32 -5.41 -1.31
C SER A 29 -8.71 -5.12 -2.74
N TRP A 30 -8.33 -3.96 -3.26
CA TRP A 30 -8.88 -3.43 -4.48
C TRP A 30 -7.81 -3.03 -5.49
N PRO A 31 -8.12 -3.01 -6.80
CA PRO A 31 -7.14 -2.77 -7.86
C PRO A 31 -6.81 -1.28 -8.03
N PHE A 32 -6.07 -0.72 -7.11
CA PHE A 32 -5.65 0.68 -7.17
C PHE A 32 -4.33 0.92 -7.90
N PHE A 33 -3.55 -0.13 -8.16
CA PHE A 33 -2.20 -0.01 -8.71
C PHE A 33 -1.97 -0.95 -9.88
N SER A 34 -1.09 -0.55 -10.79
CA SER A 34 -0.57 -1.46 -11.81
C SER A 34 0.30 -2.55 -11.17
N LEU A 35 0.07 -3.81 -11.53
CA LEU A 35 0.89 -4.94 -11.11
C LEU A 35 1.99 -5.27 -12.13
N ALA A 36 2.10 -4.50 -13.22
CA ALA A 36 3.11 -4.66 -14.25
C ALA A 36 4.33 -3.79 -13.93
N LYS A 37 5.53 -4.30 -14.27
CA LYS A 37 6.77 -3.50 -14.25
C LYS A 37 6.85 -2.54 -15.45
N SER A 38 6.20 -2.89 -16.55
CA SER A 38 6.08 -2.01 -17.71
C SER A 38 5.08 -0.89 -17.45
N LYS A 39 5.31 0.25 -18.09
CA LYS A 39 4.41 1.41 -18.01
C LYS A 39 3.00 1.04 -18.47
N ARG A 40 2.02 1.31 -17.63
CA ARG A 40 0.60 1.14 -17.94
C ARG A 40 -0.05 2.52 -18.06
N VAL A 41 -0.72 2.75 -19.18
CA VAL A 41 -1.57 3.93 -19.41
C VAL A 41 -3.05 3.56 -19.52
N THR A 42 -3.35 2.30 -19.80
CA THR A 42 -4.72 1.79 -19.86
C THR A 42 -5.37 1.90 -18.48
N PRO A 43 -6.49 2.61 -18.34
CA PRO A 43 -7.16 2.80 -17.06
C PRO A 43 -7.57 1.48 -16.38
N ILE A 44 -7.76 1.54 -15.08
CA ILE A 44 -8.47 0.52 -14.33
C ILE A 44 -9.91 0.99 -14.14
N HIS A 45 -10.86 0.23 -14.67
CA HIS A 45 -12.28 0.35 -14.37
C HIS A 45 -12.72 -0.90 -13.63
N PHE A 46 -13.07 -0.75 -12.37
CA PHE A 46 -13.47 -1.87 -11.53
C PHE A 46 -14.85 -1.60 -10.93
N ARG A 47 -15.72 -2.62 -10.93
CA ARG A 47 -17.01 -2.58 -10.27
C ARG A 47 -17.35 -3.93 -9.67
N MET A 48 -17.80 -3.94 -8.41
CA MET A 48 -18.26 -5.13 -7.71
C MET A 48 -19.29 -4.71 -6.64
N GLY A 49 -20.56 -5.05 -6.86
CA GLY A 49 -21.64 -4.52 -6.03
C GLY A 49 -21.65 -2.99 -6.07
N ASP A 50 -21.67 -2.38 -4.90
CA ASP A 50 -21.66 -0.92 -4.72
C ASP A 50 -20.26 -0.30 -4.80
N VAL A 51 -19.22 -1.14 -4.82
CA VAL A 51 -17.85 -0.65 -4.94
C VAL A 51 -17.49 -0.45 -6.40
N TRP A 52 -17.07 0.78 -6.73
CA TRP A 52 -16.47 1.09 -8.01
C TRP A 52 -15.15 1.87 -7.81
N ILE A 53 -14.23 1.69 -8.75
CA ILE A 53 -12.91 2.33 -8.77
C ILE A 53 -12.56 2.66 -10.20
N GLU A 54 -12.12 3.88 -10.41
CA GLU A 54 -11.53 4.36 -11.66
C GLU A 54 -10.10 4.83 -11.33
N VAL A 55 -9.11 4.31 -12.05
CA VAL A 55 -7.72 4.75 -11.93
C VAL A 55 -7.23 5.13 -13.33
N GLU A 56 -6.85 6.38 -13.48
CA GLU A 56 -6.37 6.96 -14.72
C GLU A 56 -4.91 7.41 -14.57
N ALA A 57 -4.16 7.35 -15.65
CA ALA A 57 -2.75 7.70 -15.65
C ALA A 57 -2.42 8.61 -16.83
N THR A 58 -1.42 9.48 -16.66
CA THR A 58 -0.89 10.27 -17.77
C THR A 58 -0.03 9.38 -18.67
N HIS A 59 0.05 9.73 -19.95
CA HIS A 59 0.90 9.02 -20.90
C HIS A 59 2.39 9.20 -20.56
N GLU A 60 2.78 10.33 -20.01
CA GLU A 60 4.17 10.65 -19.69
C GLU A 60 4.72 9.74 -18.58
N HIS A 61 4.06 9.66 -17.43
CA HIS A 61 4.56 8.92 -16.27
C HIS A 61 4.02 7.49 -16.19
N GLY A 62 2.80 7.26 -16.71
CA GLY A 62 2.08 6.00 -16.54
C GLY A 62 1.45 5.88 -15.16
N MET A 63 0.75 4.79 -14.94
CA MET A 63 0.01 4.49 -13.71
C MET A 63 0.96 4.13 -12.57
N ALA A 64 0.65 4.62 -11.36
CA ALA A 64 1.31 4.18 -10.14
C ALA A 64 1.28 2.66 -10.00
N THR A 65 2.41 2.08 -9.64
CA THR A 65 2.60 0.64 -9.54
C THR A 65 2.50 0.16 -8.10
N ILE A 66 2.35 -1.15 -7.93
CA ILE A 66 2.35 -1.78 -6.60
C ILE A 66 3.68 -1.55 -5.83
N TRP A 67 4.79 -1.26 -6.53
CA TRP A 67 6.06 -0.89 -5.91
C TRP A 67 6.10 0.57 -5.46
N ASP A 68 5.38 1.47 -6.15
CA ASP A 68 5.23 2.87 -5.75
C ASP A 68 4.36 2.98 -4.49
N ALA A 69 3.42 2.04 -4.29
CA ALA A 69 2.62 1.92 -3.07
C ALA A 69 3.48 1.73 -1.80
N ASP A 70 4.74 1.29 -1.91
CA ASP A 70 5.68 1.20 -0.78
C ASP A 70 5.87 2.57 -0.10
N ILE A 71 5.82 3.66 -0.86
CA ILE A 71 5.90 5.04 -0.34
C ILE A 71 4.67 5.36 0.52
N LEU A 72 3.49 4.91 0.09
CA LEU A 72 2.25 5.08 0.85
C LEU A 72 2.23 4.22 2.12
N ILE A 73 2.78 3.01 2.06
CA ILE A 73 2.98 2.14 3.23
C ILE A 73 3.94 2.81 4.22
N TRP A 74 5.04 3.40 3.74
CA TRP A 74 5.94 4.18 4.56
C TRP A 74 5.22 5.35 5.22
N ALA A 75 4.49 6.16 4.46
CA ALA A 75 3.76 7.32 4.98
C ALA A 75 2.71 6.91 6.04
N ALA A 76 1.93 5.86 5.77
CA ALA A 76 0.97 5.31 6.72
C ALA A 76 1.65 4.85 8.01
N SER A 77 2.80 4.16 7.91
CA SER A 77 3.55 3.69 9.07
C SER A 77 4.04 4.85 9.96
N GLN A 78 4.52 5.93 9.34
CA GLN A 78 4.98 7.13 10.05
C GLN A 78 3.85 7.82 10.81
N ILE A 79 2.71 8.00 10.15
CA ILE A 79 1.53 8.67 10.73
C ILE A 79 0.94 7.82 11.86
N VAL A 80 0.79 6.51 11.66
CA VAL A 80 0.25 5.60 12.68
C VAL A 80 1.15 5.57 13.91
N GLU A 81 2.48 5.48 13.73
CA GLU A 81 3.44 5.50 14.84
C GLU A 81 3.35 6.80 15.65
N ALA A 82 3.24 7.95 14.96
CA ALA A 82 3.08 9.25 15.62
C ALA A 82 1.75 9.35 16.37
N ARG A 83 0.65 8.95 15.72
CA ARG A 83 -0.69 8.93 16.32
C ARG A 83 -0.73 8.07 17.59
N ASP A 84 -0.21 6.84 17.51
CA ASP A 84 -0.22 5.88 18.61
C ASP A 84 0.68 6.34 19.77
N ALA A 85 1.67 7.19 19.48
CA ALA A 85 2.52 7.88 20.48
C ALA A 85 1.91 9.23 20.97
N GLY A 86 0.67 9.56 20.59
CA GLY A 86 0.00 10.81 20.98
C GLY A 86 0.62 12.08 20.38
N ARG A 87 1.39 11.97 19.29
CA ARG A 87 2.02 13.09 18.60
C ARG A 87 1.13 13.65 17.50
N ALA A 88 1.21 14.94 17.27
CA ALA A 88 0.53 15.60 16.15
C ALA A 88 1.03 15.04 14.81
N THR A 89 0.11 14.83 13.87
CA THR A 89 0.36 14.36 12.51
C THR A 89 -0.19 15.34 11.50
N SER A 90 0.33 15.33 10.28
CA SER A 90 -0.12 16.17 9.19
C SER A 90 -0.03 15.46 7.85
N ARG A 91 -0.80 15.93 6.87
CA ARG A 91 -0.70 15.51 5.48
C ARG A 91 0.59 15.98 4.79
N LEU A 92 1.14 17.12 5.24
CA LEU A 92 2.42 17.64 4.79
C LEU A 92 3.54 16.93 5.55
N MET A 93 4.26 16.07 4.87
CA MET A 93 5.32 15.25 5.44
C MET A 93 6.68 15.62 4.85
N THR A 94 7.71 15.51 5.67
CA THR A 94 9.11 15.65 5.21
C THR A 94 9.97 14.49 5.68
N THR A 95 10.87 14.04 4.81
CA THR A 95 11.84 12.97 5.09
C THR A 95 13.12 13.16 4.30
N ARG A 96 14.16 12.46 4.72
CA ARG A 96 15.36 12.27 3.89
C ARG A 96 15.15 11.05 2.99
N PRO A 97 15.48 11.12 1.69
CA PRO A 97 15.28 10.02 0.74
C PRO A 97 15.84 8.69 1.20
N HIS A 98 17.06 8.69 1.80
CA HIS A 98 17.70 7.47 2.28
C HIS A 98 16.93 6.79 3.43
N GLU A 99 16.25 7.56 4.31
CA GLU A 99 15.44 7.03 5.41
C GLU A 99 14.20 6.30 4.85
N LEU A 100 13.54 6.88 3.85
CA LEU A 100 12.43 6.25 3.15
C LEU A 100 12.88 5.00 2.40
N LEU A 101 13.94 5.10 1.60
CA LEU A 101 14.48 3.97 0.82
C LEU A 101 14.91 2.81 1.73
N ALA A 102 15.58 3.09 2.84
CA ALA A 102 15.96 2.08 3.82
C ALA A 102 14.72 1.40 4.45
N PHE A 103 13.67 2.16 4.78
CA PHE A 103 12.43 1.61 5.33
C PHE A 103 11.79 0.60 4.39
N ILE A 104 11.74 0.89 3.07
CA ILE A 104 11.15 0.02 2.07
C ILE A 104 12.13 -1.04 1.51
N GLY A 105 13.30 -1.20 2.15
CA GLY A 105 14.30 -2.22 1.79
C GLY A 105 14.97 -1.97 0.44
N ARG A 106 15.14 -0.70 0.04
CA ARG A 106 15.83 -0.32 -1.20
C ARG A 106 17.24 0.20 -0.90
N GLY A 107 18.12 0.07 -1.89
CA GLY A 107 19.42 0.71 -1.84
C GLY A 107 19.30 2.24 -1.81
N THR A 108 20.34 2.92 -1.29
CA THR A 108 20.34 4.38 -1.10
C THR A 108 21.27 5.13 -2.09
N GLY A 109 21.74 4.44 -3.14
CA GLY A 109 22.56 5.05 -4.21
C GLY A 109 21.74 5.92 -5.17
N GLY A 110 22.42 6.65 -6.05
CA GLY A 110 21.81 7.63 -6.98
C GLY A 110 20.68 7.04 -7.84
N ASP A 111 20.87 5.84 -8.41
CA ASP A 111 19.82 5.20 -9.21
C ASP A 111 18.54 4.93 -8.43
N HIS A 112 18.64 4.59 -7.14
CA HIS A 112 17.48 4.39 -6.29
C HIS A 112 16.76 5.70 -5.98
N TYR A 113 17.53 6.79 -5.91
CA TYR A 113 16.98 8.11 -5.71
C TYR A 113 16.19 8.60 -6.94
N GLU A 114 16.74 8.43 -8.16
CA GLU A 114 16.03 8.74 -9.39
C GLU A 114 14.76 7.89 -9.57
N ARG A 115 14.82 6.61 -9.21
CA ARG A 115 13.62 5.74 -9.20
C ARG A 115 12.59 6.20 -8.17
N LEU A 116 13.02 6.74 -7.02
CA LEU A 116 12.11 7.31 -6.03
C LEU A 116 11.39 8.54 -6.59
N LYS A 117 12.11 9.46 -7.25
CA LYS A 117 11.48 10.63 -7.91
C LYS A 117 10.47 10.20 -8.97
N ALA A 118 10.84 9.26 -9.84
CA ALA A 118 9.92 8.72 -10.84
C ALA A 118 8.68 8.03 -10.22
N ALA A 119 8.81 7.41 -9.04
CA ALA A 119 7.68 6.84 -8.31
C ALA A 119 6.76 7.93 -7.73
N LEU A 120 7.33 9.01 -7.21
CA LEU A 120 6.59 10.18 -6.73
C LEU A 120 5.81 10.85 -7.87
N ASP A 121 6.42 10.99 -9.06
CA ASP A 121 5.76 11.52 -10.26
C ASP A 121 4.56 10.64 -10.67
N ARG A 122 4.73 9.32 -10.69
CA ARG A 122 3.62 8.39 -10.97
C ARG A 122 2.51 8.48 -9.93
N LEU A 123 2.85 8.57 -8.66
CA LEU A 123 1.86 8.74 -7.58
C LEU A 123 1.09 10.05 -7.69
N GLN A 124 1.76 11.13 -8.05
CA GLN A 124 1.14 12.44 -8.24
C GLN A 124 0.29 12.49 -9.51
N SER A 125 0.73 11.89 -10.61
CA SER A 125 0.04 11.93 -11.90
C SER A 125 -1.07 10.89 -12.06
N THR A 126 -1.17 9.91 -11.16
CA THR A 126 -2.25 8.90 -11.16
C THR A 126 -3.49 9.47 -10.48
N THR A 127 -4.58 9.60 -11.22
CA THR A 127 -5.86 10.08 -10.72
C THR A 127 -6.77 8.93 -10.34
N ILE A 128 -7.37 9.00 -9.16
CA ILE A 128 -8.27 8.00 -8.59
C ILE A 128 -9.64 8.59 -8.36
N ALA A 129 -10.69 7.83 -8.72
CA ALA A 129 -12.06 8.07 -8.26
C ALA A 129 -12.62 6.75 -7.73
N THR A 130 -13.35 6.78 -6.61
CA THR A 130 -13.87 5.57 -5.98
C THR A 130 -15.09 5.86 -5.11
N SER A 131 -15.97 4.86 -4.93
CA SER A 131 -17.07 4.91 -3.97
C SER A 131 -16.64 4.56 -2.55
N ILE A 132 -15.42 4.05 -2.35
CA ILE A 132 -14.94 3.61 -1.04
C ILE A 132 -14.84 4.83 -0.09
N ARG A 133 -15.48 4.71 1.09
CA ARG A 133 -15.57 5.77 2.11
C ARG A 133 -16.26 7.07 1.66
N GLN A 134 -17.14 6.99 0.62
CA GLN A 134 -17.91 8.12 0.12
C GLN A 134 -19.43 7.92 0.25
N VAL A 135 -19.86 7.16 1.24
CA VAL A 135 -21.28 6.71 1.43
C VAL A 135 -22.28 7.86 1.51
N HIS A 136 -21.84 9.07 1.89
CA HIS A 136 -22.71 10.24 2.05
C HIS A 136 -22.50 11.35 1.03
N GLU A 137 -21.52 11.21 0.16
CA GLU A 137 -21.22 12.24 -0.84
C GLU A 137 -21.80 11.89 -2.21
N ARG A 138 -22.74 12.70 -2.71
CA ARG A 138 -23.28 12.58 -4.07
C ARG A 138 -22.30 13.08 -5.16
N ARG A 139 -21.09 13.53 -4.80
CA ARG A 139 -20.11 14.08 -5.74
C ARG A 139 -19.03 13.04 -6.04
N LYS A 140 -18.69 12.87 -7.34
CA LYS A 140 -17.48 12.14 -7.73
C LYS A 140 -16.26 12.91 -7.20
N HIS A 141 -15.60 12.35 -6.18
CA HIS A 141 -14.34 12.88 -5.68
C HIS A 141 -13.20 12.24 -6.46
N ARG A 142 -12.33 13.07 -7.05
CA ARG A 142 -11.09 12.64 -7.70
C ARG A 142 -9.91 13.18 -6.92
N PHE A 143 -8.89 12.34 -6.76
CA PHE A 143 -7.66 12.71 -6.05
C PHE A 143 -6.47 11.95 -6.67
N SER A 144 -5.25 12.39 -6.37
CA SER A 144 -4.00 11.67 -6.66
C SER A 144 -3.47 11.01 -5.40
N TRP A 145 -2.58 10.02 -5.53
CA TRP A 145 -1.96 9.39 -4.36
C TRP A 145 -1.08 10.35 -3.55
N ILE A 146 -0.53 11.35 -4.22
CA ILE A 146 0.22 12.48 -3.64
C ILE A 146 -0.28 13.73 -4.34
N ASN A 147 -0.73 14.73 -3.57
CA ASN A 147 -1.21 15.98 -4.15
C ASN A 147 -0.07 16.82 -4.70
N GLU A 148 1.05 16.84 -3.97
CA GLU A 148 2.25 17.59 -4.31
C GLU A 148 3.46 16.89 -3.72
N TRP A 149 4.59 16.95 -4.42
CA TRP A 149 5.89 16.64 -3.84
C TRP A 149 6.94 17.62 -4.33
N LYS A 150 7.97 17.86 -3.54
CA LYS A 150 9.12 18.70 -3.90
C LYS A 150 10.39 18.23 -3.23
N GLU A 151 11.49 18.43 -3.93
CA GLU A 151 12.83 18.26 -3.39
C GLU A 151 13.25 19.56 -2.70
N ARG A 152 13.76 19.42 -1.48
CA ARG A 152 14.38 20.55 -0.76
C ARG A 152 15.86 20.56 -1.02
N LEU A 153 16.36 21.70 -1.43
CA LEU A 153 17.79 21.91 -1.68
C LEU A 153 18.32 22.96 -0.71
N ASP A 154 19.60 22.83 -0.33
CA ASP A 154 20.31 23.90 0.38
C ASP A 154 20.73 25.02 -0.59
N ALA A 155 21.35 26.09 -0.04
CA ALA A 155 21.83 27.21 -0.85
C ALA A 155 22.90 26.83 -1.89
N LYS A 156 23.50 25.64 -1.79
CA LYS A 156 24.49 25.08 -2.71
C LYS A 156 23.89 24.05 -3.67
N GLY A 157 22.56 23.89 -3.71
CA GLY A 157 21.86 22.92 -4.53
C GLY A 157 21.95 21.46 -4.04
N ARG A 158 22.36 21.19 -2.81
CA ARG A 158 22.46 19.83 -2.27
C ARG A 158 21.12 19.40 -1.67
N PRO A 159 20.69 18.13 -1.90
CA PRO A 159 19.42 17.61 -1.38
C PRO A 159 19.37 17.64 0.16
N LEU A 160 18.40 18.35 0.71
CA LEU A 160 18.09 18.38 2.15
C LEU A 160 17.02 17.36 2.53
N GLY A 161 16.14 17.00 1.59
CA GLY A 161 15.05 16.10 1.82
C GLY A 161 13.95 16.18 0.75
N ILE A 162 12.89 15.43 0.97
CA ILE A 162 11.68 15.46 0.17
C ILE A 162 10.53 15.90 1.07
N GLU A 163 9.68 16.79 0.56
CA GLU A 163 8.37 17.09 1.12
C GLU A 163 7.30 16.51 0.22
N LEU A 164 6.25 15.99 0.81
CA LEU A 164 5.07 15.49 0.10
C LEU A 164 3.78 15.81 0.85
N ILE A 165 2.69 16.03 0.09
CA ILE A 165 1.36 16.27 0.61
C ILE A 165 0.45 15.11 0.23
N LEU A 166 -0.05 14.40 1.25
CA LEU A 166 -1.01 13.32 1.07
C LEU A 166 -2.42 13.86 0.77
N PRO A 167 -3.24 13.18 -0.03
CA PRO A 167 -4.64 13.53 -0.20
C PRO A 167 -5.44 13.29 1.09
N ASP A 168 -6.50 14.08 1.29
CA ASP A 168 -7.38 13.93 2.45
C ASP A 168 -7.95 12.53 2.58
N TRP A 169 -8.37 11.94 1.46
CA TRP A 169 -8.93 10.60 1.43
C TRP A 169 -7.99 9.55 2.03
N PHE A 170 -6.72 9.58 1.67
CA PHE A 170 -5.73 8.63 2.18
C PHE A 170 -5.38 8.92 3.64
N TYR A 171 -5.13 10.19 3.97
CA TYR A 171 -4.79 10.61 5.33
C TYR A 171 -5.89 10.29 6.34
N ALA A 172 -7.15 10.60 6.02
CA ALA A 172 -8.30 10.26 6.87
C ALA A 172 -8.43 8.74 7.11
N GLY A 173 -8.16 7.93 6.06
CA GLY A 173 -8.14 6.47 6.20
C GLY A 173 -7.01 5.94 7.10
N ILE A 174 -5.87 6.62 7.13
CA ILE A 174 -4.75 6.25 8.03
C ILE A 174 -5.07 6.58 9.50
N LEU A 175 -5.79 7.66 9.73
CA LEU A 175 -6.17 8.05 11.09
C LEU A 175 -7.23 7.11 11.71
N ASP A 176 -7.98 6.38 10.90
CA ASP A 176 -8.90 5.35 11.38
C ASP A 176 -8.14 4.04 11.66
N SER A 177 -7.98 3.72 12.94
CA SER A 177 -7.27 2.51 13.37
C SER A 177 -7.90 1.21 12.88
N ALA A 178 -9.22 1.20 12.62
CA ALA A 178 -9.94 0.04 12.11
C ALA A 178 -9.58 -0.28 10.66
N LEU A 179 -9.05 0.70 9.91
CA LEU A 179 -8.68 0.55 8.51
C LEU A 179 -7.20 0.21 8.30
N ILE A 180 -6.41 0.05 9.34
CA ILE A 180 -4.96 -0.16 9.25
C ILE A 180 -4.56 -1.55 9.72
N LEU A 181 -3.68 -2.19 8.95
CA LEU A 181 -3.07 -3.48 9.31
C LEU A 181 -1.55 -3.38 9.32
N THR A 182 -0.94 -4.04 10.31
CA THR A 182 0.49 -4.31 10.28
C THR A 182 0.78 -5.36 9.23
N ILE A 183 1.79 -5.15 8.39
CA ILE A 183 2.30 -6.12 7.44
C ILE A 183 3.70 -6.59 7.84
N ASP A 184 4.11 -7.75 7.33
CA ASP A 184 5.45 -8.26 7.56
C ASP A 184 6.47 -7.48 6.72
N ARG A 185 7.64 -7.19 7.29
CA ARG A 185 8.69 -6.44 6.60
C ARG A 185 9.24 -7.17 5.37
N SER A 186 9.17 -8.50 5.37
CA SER A 186 9.55 -9.32 4.21
C SER A 186 8.66 -9.11 2.97
N TYR A 187 7.52 -8.42 3.10
CA TYR A 187 6.73 -7.94 1.97
C TYR A 187 7.58 -7.14 0.96
N PHE A 188 8.47 -6.29 1.46
CA PHE A 188 9.33 -5.47 0.59
C PHE A 188 10.33 -6.28 -0.23
N SER A 189 10.61 -7.53 0.16
CA SER A 189 11.48 -8.45 -0.59
C SER A 189 10.76 -9.16 -1.73
N LEU A 190 9.42 -9.13 -1.79
CA LEU A 190 8.66 -9.71 -2.89
C LEU A 190 8.94 -8.95 -4.19
N THR A 191 9.38 -9.65 -5.22
CA THR A 191 9.81 -9.04 -6.51
C THR A 191 8.72 -9.00 -7.56
N GLY A 192 7.71 -9.88 -7.47
CA GLY A 192 6.58 -9.97 -8.40
C GLY A 192 5.42 -9.06 -8.01
N GLY A 193 4.87 -8.31 -8.98
CA GLY A 193 3.72 -7.44 -8.69
C GLY A 193 2.47 -8.22 -8.28
N MET A 194 2.24 -9.40 -8.87
CA MET A 194 1.12 -10.27 -8.50
C MET A 194 1.31 -10.86 -7.09
N GLU A 195 2.54 -11.22 -6.70
CA GLU A 195 2.87 -11.70 -5.36
C GLU A 195 2.63 -10.61 -4.30
N ARG A 196 3.06 -9.37 -4.57
CA ARG A 196 2.84 -8.23 -3.68
C ARG A 196 1.36 -7.94 -3.46
N TRP A 197 0.59 -7.92 -4.55
CA TRP A 197 -0.85 -7.75 -4.49
C TRP A 197 -1.53 -8.90 -3.73
N LEU A 198 -1.15 -10.14 -4.05
CA LEU A 198 -1.73 -11.32 -3.40
C LEU A 198 -1.41 -11.36 -1.90
N TYR A 199 -0.18 -11.02 -1.50
CA TYR A 199 0.19 -10.91 -0.09
C TYR A 199 -0.72 -9.91 0.66
N ARG A 200 -0.94 -8.73 0.09
CA ARG A 200 -1.80 -7.71 0.70
C ARG A 200 -3.23 -8.23 0.86
N LEU A 201 -3.79 -8.82 -0.19
CA LEU A 201 -5.13 -9.42 -0.17
C LEU A 201 -5.26 -10.53 0.89
N VAL A 202 -4.30 -11.47 0.89
CA VAL A 202 -4.24 -12.57 1.85
C VAL A 202 -4.09 -12.05 3.28
N ARG A 203 -3.23 -11.06 3.51
CA ARG A 203 -3.04 -10.45 4.83
C ARG A 203 -4.32 -9.80 5.36
N LYS A 204 -5.08 -9.15 4.50
CA LYS A 204 -6.35 -8.54 4.90
C LYS A 204 -7.40 -9.59 5.27
N HIS A 205 -7.57 -10.62 4.46
CA HIS A 205 -8.65 -11.59 4.63
C HIS A 205 -8.30 -12.74 5.56
N GLY A 206 -7.04 -13.20 5.57
CA GLY A 206 -6.58 -14.36 6.36
C GLY A 206 -5.94 -14.03 7.70
N GLY A 207 -5.67 -12.76 7.99
CA GLY A 207 -4.79 -12.37 9.09
C GLY A 207 -5.19 -12.78 10.51
N ARG A 208 -6.46 -13.13 10.76
CA ARG A 208 -6.98 -13.60 12.05
C ARG A 208 -7.81 -14.88 11.94
N GLN A 209 -7.87 -15.49 10.77
CA GLN A 209 -8.72 -16.65 10.49
C GLN A 209 -7.89 -17.91 10.56
N VAL A 210 -8.00 -18.66 11.66
CA VAL A 210 -7.28 -19.92 11.87
C VAL A 210 -7.59 -20.93 10.75
N ASN A 211 -8.84 -20.96 10.29
CA ASN A 211 -9.28 -21.86 9.23
C ASN A 211 -8.96 -21.32 7.81
N GLY A 212 -8.36 -20.12 7.70
CA GLY A 212 -8.05 -19.50 6.44
C GLY A 212 -9.26 -18.87 5.75
N TRP A 213 -9.06 -18.53 4.47
CA TRP A 213 -10.06 -17.94 3.59
C TRP A 213 -9.85 -18.43 2.17
N SER A 214 -10.89 -18.43 1.34
CA SER A 214 -10.83 -18.90 -0.03
C SER A 214 -11.41 -17.90 -1.00
N PHE A 215 -10.83 -17.83 -2.20
CA PHE A 215 -11.36 -17.06 -3.33
C PHE A 215 -11.32 -17.88 -4.61
N GLU A 216 -12.36 -17.76 -5.44
CA GLU A 216 -12.36 -18.25 -6.81
C GLU A 216 -11.32 -17.50 -7.66
N ILE A 217 -10.61 -18.20 -8.55
CA ILE A 217 -9.54 -17.60 -9.39
C ILE A 217 -10.10 -16.51 -10.31
N GLY A 218 -11.31 -16.65 -10.84
CA GLY A 218 -11.93 -15.61 -11.66
C GLY A 218 -12.22 -14.34 -10.87
N HIS A 219 -12.64 -14.47 -9.62
CA HIS A 219 -12.83 -13.35 -8.70
C HIS A 219 -11.48 -12.66 -8.38
N LEU A 220 -10.43 -13.45 -8.15
CA LEU A 220 -9.07 -12.90 -7.94
C LEU A 220 -8.55 -12.15 -9.17
N HIS A 221 -8.78 -12.71 -10.37
CA HIS A 221 -8.40 -12.06 -11.62
C HIS A 221 -9.06 -10.68 -11.74
N LEU A 222 -10.38 -10.60 -11.51
CA LEU A 222 -11.11 -9.34 -11.51
C LEU A 222 -10.55 -8.35 -10.48
N LYS A 223 -10.35 -8.78 -9.23
CA LYS A 223 -9.80 -7.96 -8.15
C LYS A 223 -8.36 -7.49 -8.39
N SER A 224 -7.59 -8.19 -9.21
CA SER A 224 -6.21 -7.82 -9.51
C SER A 224 -6.08 -6.61 -10.44
N GLY A 225 -7.12 -6.31 -11.24
CA GLY A 225 -7.08 -5.29 -12.28
C GLY A 225 -6.03 -5.54 -13.37
N MET A 226 -5.52 -6.79 -13.50
CA MET A 226 -4.54 -7.15 -14.53
C MET A 226 -5.19 -7.25 -15.90
N LEU A 227 -4.48 -6.78 -16.94
CA LEU A 227 -4.94 -6.82 -18.34
C LEU A 227 -4.69 -8.18 -19.01
N ILE A 228 -4.01 -9.11 -18.36
CA ILE A 228 -3.72 -10.43 -18.95
C ILE A 228 -4.97 -11.32 -18.96
N PRO A 229 -5.11 -12.25 -19.92
CA PRO A 229 -6.22 -13.19 -19.93
C PRO A 229 -6.27 -14.05 -18.67
N ARG A 230 -7.48 -14.45 -18.24
CA ARG A 230 -7.71 -15.31 -17.06
C ARG A 230 -6.84 -16.57 -17.04
N LYS A 231 -6.66 -17.23 -18.19
CA LYS A 231 -5.80 -18.42 -18.29
C LYS A 231 -4.35 -18.12 -17.89
N ARG A 232 -3.80 -16.98 -18.32
CA ARG A 232 -2.44 -16.56 -17.98
C ARG A 232 -2.33 -16.11 -16.53
N PHE A 233 -3.36 -15.48 -16.00
CA PHE A 233 -3.44 -15.15 -14.58
C PHE A 233 -3.42 -16.41 -13.72
N ALA A 234 -4.28 -17.41 -14.02
CA ALA A 234 -4.32 -18.68 -13.32
C ALA A 234 -2.97 -19.42 -13.37
N PHE A 235 -2.29 -19.43 -14.54
CA PHE A 235 -0.94 -20.00 -14.65
C PHE A 235 0.06 -19.34 -13.71
N LYS A 236 0.09 -17.99 -13.66
CA LYS A 236 0.96 -17.26 -12.73
C LYS A 236 0.61 -17.52 -11.27
N LEU A 237 -0.69 -17.60 -10.94
CA LEU A 237 -1.15 -17.88 -9.59
C LEU A 237 -0.67 -19.27 -9.12
N ARG A 238 -0.78 -20.30 -9.98
CA ARG A 238 -0.28 -21.66 -9.68
C ARG A 238 1.21 -21.67 -9.40
N ALA A 239 2.00 -20.89 -10.13
CA ALA A 239 3.43 -20.76 -9.89
C ALA A 239 3.72 -20.13 -8.51
N ILE A 240 2.97 -19.12 -8.10
CA ILE A 240 3.09 -18.51 -6.77
C ILE A 240 2.71 -19.51 -5.67
N VAL A 241 1.62 -20.28 -5.87
CA VAL A 241 1.22 -21.32 -4.93
C VAL A 241 2.26 -22.42 -4.83
N GLN A 242 2.81 -22.86 -5.94
CA GLN A 242 3.89 -23.87 -5.95
C GLN A 242 5.15 -23.37 -5.23
N ALA A 243 5.53 -22.13 -5.42
CA ALA A 243 6.70 -21.52 -4.80
C ALA A 243 6.50 -21.18 -3.31
N GLN A 244 5.26 -21.15 -2.82
CA GLN A 244 4.92 -20.73 -1.43
C GLN A 244 5.62 -19.43 -1.03
N SER A 245 5.67 -18.45 -1.96
CA SER A 245 6.50 -17.24 -1.81
C SER A 245 5.93 -16.18 -0.85
N LEU A 246 4.69 -16.35 -0.37
CA LEU A 246 4.07 -15.34 0.50
C LEU A 246 4.47 -15.52 1.97
N PRO A 247 5.12 -14.53 2.58
CA PRO A 247 5.58 -14.64 3.95
C PRO A 247 4.40 -14.78 4.93
N GLY A 248 4.52 -15.78 5.82
CA GLY A 248 3.56 -16.02 6.89
C GLY A 248 2.26 -16.71 6.50
N TYR A 249 2.15 -17.23 5.26
CA TYR A 249 0.94 -17.90 4.78
C TYR A 249 1.26 -19.17 4.00
N VAL A 250 0.38 -20.15 4.12
CA VAL A 250 0.33 -21.34 3.26
C VAL A 250 -0.79 -21.12 2.24
N LEU A 251 -0.49 -21.40 0.97
CA LEU A 251 -1.41 -21.31 -0.15
C LEU A 251 -1.71 -22.71 -0.69
N THR A 252 -2.97 -23.00 -0.95
CA THR A 252 -3.42 -24.24 -1.64
C THR A 252 -4.40 -23.91 -2.76
N LEU A 253 -4.44 -24.77 -3.79
CA LEU A 253 -5.45 -24.73 -4.82
C LEU A 253 -6.33 -25.95 -4.70
N GLU A 254 -7.63 -25.74 -4.70
CA GLU A 254 -8.64 -26.79 -4.56
C GLU A 254 -9.71 -26.57 -5.62
N THR A 255 -10.32 -27.67 -6.10
CA THR A 255 -11.48 -27.58 -6.98
C THR A 255 -12.73 -27.89 -6.17
N VAL A 256 -13.60 -26.90 -6.05
CA VAL A 256 -14.88 -27.00 -5.35
C VAL A 256 -16.01 -26.68 -6.32
N ALA A 257 -16.96 -27.60 -6.52
CA ALA A 257 -18.08 -27.43 -7.44
C ALA A 257 -17.64 -26.97 -8.85
N ASN A 258 -16.60 -27.57 -9.41
CA ASN A 258 -15.98 -27.23 -10.71
C ASN A 258 -15.35 -25.83 -10.79
N LEU A 259 -15.19 -25.13 -9.68
CA LEU A 259 -14.48 -23.86 -9.59
C LEU A 259 -13.11 -24.07 -8.94
N GLU A 260 -12.09 -23.50 -9.54
CA GLU A 260 -10.74 -23.50 -8.96
C GLU A 260 -10.62 -22.38 -7.93
N MET A 261 -10.37 -22.78 -6.67
CA MET A 261 -10.31 -21.91 -5.50
C MET A 261 -8.88 -21.79 -5.01
N LEU A 262 -8.43 -20.58 -4.71
CA LEU A 262 -7.25 -20.35 -3.92
C LEU A 262 -7.67 -20.29 -2.44
N THR A 263 -7.18 -21.22 -1.65
CA THR A 263 -7.32 -21.21 -0.20
C THR A 263 -6.00 -20.79 0.43
N PHE A 264 -6.06 -19.99 1.49
CA PHE A 264 -4.89 -19.54 2.22
C PHE A 264 -5.17 -19.47 3.72
N ARG A 265 -4.15 -19.80 4.50
CA ARG A 265 -4.20 -19.77 5.97
C ARG A 265 -2.89 -19.22 6.53
N PRO A 266 -2.93 -18.55 7.71
CA PRO A 266 -1.69 -18.16 8.37
C PRO A 266 -0.86 -19.37 8.72
N LEU A 267 0.46 -19.25 8.60
CA LEU A 267 1.38 -20.21 9.20
C LEU A 267 1.23 -20.15 10.73
N PRO A 268 1.29 -21.28 11.41
CA PRO A 268 1.40 -21.28 12.88
C PRO A 268 2.56 -20.38 13.30
N ILE A 269 2.30 -19.46 14.21
CA ILE A 269 3.37 -18.62 14.76
C ILE A 269 4.17 -19.53 15.70
N ASP A 270 5.47 -19.69 15.44
CA ASP A 270 6.35 -20.39 16.39
C ASP A 270 6.21 -19.72 17.76
N PRO A 271 5.98 -20.51 18.84
CA PRO A 271 5.86 -19.97 20.20
C PRO A 271 7.03 -19.08 20.61
N VAL A 272 8.25 -19.36 20.11
CA VAL A 272 9.46 -18.54 20.35
C VAL A 272 9.35 -17.19 19.66
N ASP A 273 8.91 -17.15 18.39
CA ASP A 273 8.68 -15.91 17.64
C ASP A 273 7.51 -15.10 18.22
N ALA A 274 6.48 -15.78 18.72
CA ALA A 274 5.36 -15.14 19.40
C ALA A 274 5.81 -14.46 20.70
N ALA A 275 6.68 -15.09 21.46
CA ALA A 275 7.26 -14.53 22.69
C ALA A 275 8.17 -13.32 22.37
N MET A 276 9.04 -13.42 21.35
CA MET A 276 9.91 -12.30 20.93
C MET A 276 9.10 -11.11 20.40
N ARG A 277 8.02 -11.34 19.64
CA ARG A 277 7.11 -10.28 19.19
C ARG A 277 6.42 -9.59 20.38
N ARG A 278 5.98 -10.33 21.41
CA ARG A 278 5.39 -9.75 22.63
C ARG A 278 6.38 -8.88 23.41
N VAL A 279 7.64 -9.28 23.50
CA VAL A 279 8.70 -8.51 24.18
C VAL A 279 9.03 -7.24 23.40
N ARG A 280 9.05 -7.30 22.05
CA ARG A 280 9.37 -6.15 21.18
C ARG A 280 8.25 -5.11 21.11
N PHE A 281 6.99 -5.53 21.20
CA PHE A 281 5.81 -4.66 21.09
C PHE A 281 5.08 -4.43 22.43
N GLY A 282 5.42 -5.16 23.48
CA GLY A 282 4.78 -5.07 24.81
C GLY A 282 5.35 -3.99 25.73
N LYS A 283 6.43 -3.32 25.37
CA LYS A 283 7.03 -2.25 26.20
C LYS A 283 6.37 -0.87 26.03
N GLY A 284 5.34 -0.74 25.20
CA GLY A 284 4.62 0.52 24.96
C GLY A 284 3.31 0.71 25.74
N ALA A 285 2.89 -0.27 26.56
CA ALA A 285 1.59 -0.21 27.25
C ALA A 285 1.73 -0.30 28.76
N LYS A 286 2.54 0.55 29.37
CA LYS A 286 2.48 0.91 30.81
C LYS A 286 3.21 2.22 31.03
N ARG A 287 2.46 3.31 30.94
CA ARG A 287 2.47 4.46 31.87
C ARG A 287 1.45 5.49 31.39
#